data_d25b6077e309e5fd8c2cc3488f5a2c97
#
_entry.id   d25b6077e309e5fd8c2cc3488f5a2c97
#
_cell.length_a   1.000
_cell.length_b   1.000
_cell.length_c   1.000
_cell.angle_alpha   90.00
_cell.angle_beta   90.00
_cell.angle_gamma   90.00
#
_symmetry.space_group_name_H-M   'P 1'
#
loop_
_entity.id
_entity.type
_entity.pdbx_description
1 polymer ?
#
loop_
_entity_poly.entity_id
_entity_poly.type
_entity_poly.pdbx_seq_one_letter_code
_entity_poly.pdbx_strand_id
1 'polypeptide(L)'
;MDERRRRQAAGRTDRTQSAREIDNNGQERAPRRRGWHTAGRVIGTILLVMVLTMAIFAGIFSAYINSSMRGNVEVYLDEFESKVSTELYYQEPSTEEWTMYQTLFLDSENRIWANLDQIPKNLQEAVVAIEDKRFYKHHGVDWYGTARAILSTLFGGNVQGGSTITQQLVKNVTGDNQNTVKRKVTEIYRALDLEKRYEKDEILEAYLNEVYFGRSCYGVVTASLTYFDKDVSELTLAECASLISITNNPSLYDPLRADWSRENNRERQLLVLGALYEQGTIDQTTYEAAKAEEVVFADGYTIQGNYVGSDESKKNTTGDNAGDTTGDTAGGDTQEDAQESTATASQSYFTDAVIDDVA
;
A
#
# COMPACT_ATOMS: atom_id res chain seq x y z
N MET A 1 -75.20 31.12 -13.83
CA MET A 1 -74.30 31.22 -12.60
C MET A 1 -74.53 30.06 -11.62
N ASP A 2 -74.89 28.85 -12.13
CA ASP A 2 -75.33 27.76 -11.25
C ASP A 2 -74.64 26.39 -11.53
N GLU A 3 -73.76 26.34 -12.50
CA GLU A 3 -73.05 25.08 -12.85
C GLU A 3 -71.69 24.91 -12.21
N ARG A 4 -71.10 25.97 -11.64
CA ARG A 4 -69.82 25.91 -10.95
C ARG A 4 -69.92 25.48 -9.47
N ARG A 5 -71.07 25.57 -8.86
CA ARG A 5 -71.27 25.13 -7.46
C ARG A 5 -71.62 23.65 -7.31
N ARG A 6 -71.99 22.93 -8.39
CA ARG A 6 -72.24 21.48 -8.32
C ARG A 6 -71.03 20.61 -8.49
N ARG A 7 -69.88 21.14 -9.00
CA ARG A 7 -68.66 20.37 -9.17
C ARG A 7 -67.71 20.41 -7.95
N GLN A 8 -67.96 21.24 -6.94
CA GLN A 8 -67.14 21.28 -5.70
C GLN A 8 -67.73 20.44 -4.57
N ALA A 9 -68.91 19.86 -4.72
CA ALA A 9 -69.55 19.01 -3.68
C ALA A 9 -69.29 17.48 -3.90
N ALA A 10 -68.76 17.07 -5.06
CA ALA A 10 -68.53 15.65 -5.37
C ALA A 10 -67.11 15.14 -5.14
N GLY A 11 -66.20 15.97 -4.59
CA GLY A 11 -64.78 15.62 -4.42
C GLY A 11 -64.34 15.37 -2.99
N ARG A 12 -65.23 15.11 -2.06
CA ARG A 12 -64.85 15.03 -0.65
C ARG A 12 -65.54 13.92 0.15
N THR A 13 -65.62 12.73 -0.39
CA THR A 13 -66.00 11.53 0.38
C THR A 13 -65.30 10.29 -0.18
N ASP A 14 -64.01 10.23 -0.09
CA ASP A 14 -63.28 8.97 -0.08
C ASP A 14 -62.17 9.02 0.96
N ARG A 15 -62.58 9.17 2.23
CA ARG A 15 -61.77 8.78 3.39
C ARG A 15 -62.26 7.41 3.78
N THR A 16 -61.41 6.41 3.42
CA THR A 16 -61.42 5.04 3.93
C THR A 16 -62.15 4.92 5.28
N GLN A 17 -63.44 4.53 5.21
CA GLN A 17 -64.09 3.92 6.35
C GLN A 17 -63.47 2.54 6.53
N SER A 18 -62.47 2.43 7.42
CA SER A 18 -62.12 1.12 8.00
C SER A 18 -63.40 0.61 8.67
N ALA A 19 -63.98 -0.44 8.09
CA ALA A 19 -65.15 -1.12 8.63
C ALA A 19 -64.87 -1.49 10.09
N ARG A 20 -65.54 -0.83 11.05
CA ARG A 20 -65.54 -1.22 12.45
C ARG A 20 -66.45 -2.46 12.54
N GLU A 21 -65.83 -3.59 12.76
CA GLU A 21 -66.56 -4.84 13.01
C GLU A 21 -67.22 -4.75 14.37
N ILE A 22 -68.53 -4.62 14.43
CA ILE A 22 -69.37 -4.59 15.63
C ILE A 22 -69.75 -6.03 15.91
N ASP A 23 -69.59 -6.52 17.14
CA ASP A 23 -70.05 -7.86 17.53
C ASP A 23 -71.56 -7.90 17.77
N ASN A 24 -72.12 -9.11 17.89
CA ASN A 24 -73.56 -9.33 18.05
C ASN A 24 -74.16 -8.71 19.36
N ASN A 25 -73.32 -8.08 20.19
CA ASN A 25 -73.73 -7.37 21.43
C ASN A 25 -73.50 -5.86 21.33
N GLY A 26 -73.20 -5.28 20.12
CA GLY A 26 -73.08 -3.84 19.92
C GLY A 26 -71.77 -3.22 20.48
N GLN A 27 -70.76 -4.01 20.86
CA GLN A 27 -69.51 -3.49 21.38
C GLN A 27 -68.45 -3.41 20.27
N GLU A 28 -67.76 -2.27 20.20
CA GLU A 28 -66.60 -2.06 19.25
C GLU A 28 -65.44 -3.00 19.64
N ARG A 29 -65.08 -3.90 18.72
CA ARG A 29 -63.86 -4.73 18.90
C ARG A 29 -62.64 -3.87 18.71
N ALA A 30 -61.81 -3.71 19.72
CA ALA A 30 -60.50 -3.09 19.62
C ALA A 30 -59.63 -3.82 18.58
N PRO A 31 -58.86 -3.11 17.75
CA PRO A 31 -58.03 -3.73 16.74
C PRO A 31 -57.06 -4.73 17.39
N ARG A 32 -57.14 -5.98 16.94
CA ARG A 32 -56.27 -7.07 17.43
C ARG A 32 -54.80 -6.75 17.18
N ARG A 33 -54.05 -6.33 18.20
CA ARG A 33 -52.58 -6.17 18.21
C ARG A 33 -51.79 -7.49 18.02
N ARG A 34 -52.44 -8.51 17.44
CA ARG A 34 -51.88 -9.89 17.35
C ARG A 34 -50.81 -10.06 16.27
N GLY A 35 -50.70 -9.13 15.30
CA GLY A 35 -49.74 -9.22 14.20
C GLY A 35 -48.29 -8.80 14.59
N TRP A 36 -48.17 -7.87 15.51
CA TRP A 36 -46.85 -7.36 15.90
C TRP A 36 -46.02 -8.34 16.75
N HIS A 37 -46.67 -9.12 17.60
CA HIS A 37 -45.99 -10.17 18.40
C HIS A 37 -45.52 -11.35 17.54
N THR A 38 -46.29 -11.70 16.49
CA THR A 38 -45.86 -12.73 15.50
C THR A 38 -44.74 -12.23 14.62
N ALA A 39 -44.81 -11.02 14.10
CA ALA A 39 -43.70 -10.41 13.35
C ALA A 39 -42.43 -10.30 14.17
N GLY A 40 -42.50 -9.85 15.44
CA GLY A 40 -41.35 -9.78 16.34
C GLY A 40 -40.74 -11.15 16.63
N ARG A 41 -41.56 -12.22 16.78
CA ARG A 41 -41.03 -13.59 16.94
C ARG A 41 -40.37 -14.10 15.68
N VAL A 42 -40.89 -13.85 14.50
CA VAL A 42 -40.29 -14.25 13.21
C VAL A 42 -38.99 -13.54 13.00
N ILE A 43 -38.92 -12.24 13.22
CA ILE A 43 -37.68 -11.46 13.13
C ILE A 43 -36.65 -11.96 14.15
N GLY A 44 -37.10 -12.21 15.40
CA GLY A 44 -36.24 -12.74 16.46
C GLY A 44 -35.68 -14.14 16.13
N THR A 45 -36.48 -15.04 15.53
CA THR A 45 -36.00 -16.36 15.09
C THR A 45 -35.02 -16.24 13.92
N ILE A 46 -35.26 -15.36 12.94
CA ILE A 46 -34.33 -15.12 11.84
C ILE A 46 -33.00 -14.59 12.37
N LEU A 47 -33.02 -13.60 13.26
CA LEU A 47 -31.84 -13.07 13.91
C LEU A 47 -31.08 -14.15 14.72
N LEU A 48 -31.80 -14.97 15.49
CA LEU A 48 -31.18 -16.05 16.24
C LEU A 48 -30.52 -17.08 15.33
N VAL A 49 -31.18 -17.49 14.24
CA VAL A 49 -30.61 -18.41 13.26
C VAL A 49 -29.37 -17.79 12.61
N MET A 50 -29.43 -16.50 12.24
CA MET A 50 -28.28 -15.79 11.66
C MET A 50 -27.09 -15.77 12.62
N VAL A 51 -27.30 -15.44 13.90
CA VAL A 51 -26.26 -15.43 14.93
C VAL A 51 -25.68 -16.85 15.15
N LEU A 52 -26.52 -17.87 15.25
CA LEU A 52 -26.08 -19.27 15.39
C LEU A 52 -25.26 -19.73 14.18
N THR A 53 -25.72 -19.43 12.97
CA THR A 53 -25.01 -19.76 11.74
C THR A 53 -23.65 -19.07 11.72
N MET A 54 -23.61 -17.78 12.06
CA MET A 54 -22.34 -17.02 12.13
C MET A 54 -21.40 -17.59 13.19
N ALA A 55 -21.90 -17.99 14.36
CA ALA A 55 -21.11 -18.63 15.42
C ALA A 55 -20.52 -19.99 14.97
N ILE A 56 -21.31 -20.82 14.26
CA ILE A 56 -20.84 -22.09 13.70
C ILE A 56 -19.75 -21.83 12.66
N PHE A 57 -19.95 -20.92 11.73
CA PHE A 57 -18.92 -20.53 10.76
C PHE A 57 -17.66 -20.02 11.43
N ALA A 58 -17.78 -19.15 12.44
CA ALA A 58 -16.64 -18.65 13.22
C ALA A 58 -15.90 -19.80 13.94
N GLY A 59 -16.61 -20.77 14.49
CA GLY A 59 -16.03 -21.95 15.15
C GLY A 59 -15.27 -22.84 14.16
N ILE A 60 -15.89 -23.17 13.00
CA ILE A 60 -15.24 -23.96 11.95
C ILE A 60 -14.01 -23.23 11.41
N PHE A 61 -14.13 -21.93 11.18
CA PHE A 61 -13.04 -21.09 10.69
C PHE A 61 -11.88 -21.00 11.69
N SER A 62 -12.19 -20.83 12.98
CA SER A 62 -11.19 -20.84 14.06
C SER A 62 -10.48 -22.20 14.17
N ALA A 63 -11.22 -23.31 14.08
CA ALA A 63 -10.64 -24.65 14.08
C ALA A 63 -9.76 -24.90 12.85
N TYR A 64 -10.19 -24.44 11.67
CA TYR A 64 -9.41 -24.51 10.44
C TYR A 64 -8.09 -23.73 10.54
N ILE A 65 -8.15 -22.49 11.03
CA ILE A 65 -6.95 -21.66 11.27
C ILE A 65 -6.00 -22.38 12.24
N ASN A 66 -6.52 -22.83 13.38
CA ASN A 66 -5.71 -23.48 14.40
C ASN A 66 -5.05 -24.79 13.90
N SER A 67 -5.73 -25.55 13.02
CA SER A 67 -5.18 -26.79 12.46
C SER A 67 -4.22 -26.57 11.30
N SER A 68 -4.47 -25.56 10.47
CA SER A 68 -3.68 -25.31 9.25
C SER A 68 -2.46 -24.44 9.47
N MET A 69 -2.39 -23.71 10.61
CA MET A 69 -1.34 -22.72 10.88
C MET A 69 -0.39 -23.10 12.02
N ARG A 70 -0.60 -24.22 12.71
CA ARG A 70 0.36 -24.70 13.71
C ARG A 70 1.64 -25.14 12.99
N GLY A 71 2.66 -24.30 12.99
CA GLY A 71 4.00 -24.65 12.54
C GLY A 71 4.67 -23.72 11.53
N ASN A 72 3.95 -22.75 10.90
CA ASN A 72 4.54 -21.86 9.89
C ASN A 72 4.11 -20.40 10.05
N VAL A 73 3.85 -19.95 11.27
CA VAL A 73 3.22 -18.65 11.49
C VAL A 73 4.19 -17.61 12.02
N GLU A 74 5.26 -18.04 12.65
CA GLU A 74 6.20 -17.14 13.30
C GLU A 74 7.06 -16.42 12.26
N VAL A 75 7.06 -15.09 12.32
CA VAL A 75 7.93 -14.20 11.55
C VAL A 75 8.83 -13.54 12.58
N TYR A 76 10.13 -13.72 12.46
CA TYR A 76 11.14 -13.12 13.34
C TYR A 76 11.83 -11.98 12.61
N LEU A 77 11.82 -10.77 13.19
CA LEU A 77 12.47 -9.61 12.59
C LEU A 77 14.00 -9.73 12.60
N ASP A 78 14.56 -10.35 13.61
CA ASP A 78 16.01 -10.57 13.77
C ASP A 78 16.63 -11.38 12.60
N GLU A 79 15.82 -12.20 11.90
CA GLU A 79 16.27 -12.96 10.73
C GLU A 79 16.49 -12.05 9.49
N PHE A 80 15.95 -10.84 9.48
CA PHE A 80 16.05 -9.91 8.33
C PHE A 80 17.26 -9.02 8.40
N GLU A 81 17.72 -8.66 9.59
CA GLU A 81 18.99 -7.95 9.76
C GLU A 81 20.17 -8.75 9.19
N SER A 82 20.04 -10.08 9.10
CA SER A 82 21.08 -10.96 8.56
C SER A 82 21.14 -11.01 7.02
N LYS A 83 20.15 -10.46 6.31
CA LYS A 83 20.09 -10.42 4.83
C LYS A 83 20.69 -9.16 4.22
N VAL A 84 21.53 -8.46 4.94
CA VAL A 84 22.20 -7.26 4.44
C VAL A 84 23.29 -7.62 3.44
N SER A 85 23.53 -6.71 2.51
CA SER A 85 24.63 -6.82 1.57
C SER A 85 25.99 -6.82 2.30
N THR A 86 26.92 -7.61 1.83
CA THR A 86 28.29 -7.65 2.38
C THR A 86 29.17 -6.67 1.62
N GLU A 87 29.80 -5.76 2.33
CA GLU A 87 30.73 -4.80 1.73
C GLU A 87 32.17 -5.31 1.90
N LEU A 88 32.90 -5.37 0.79
CA LEU A 88 34.34 -5.68 0.76
C LEU A 88 35.15 -4.40 0.74
N TYR A 89 36.06 -4.28 1.66
CA TYR A 89 36.99 -3.18 1.73
C TYR A 89 38.42 -3.69 1.51
N TYR A 90 39.25 -2.90 0.82
CA TYR A 90 40.68 -3.13 0.76
C TYR A 90 41.43 -1.94 1.35
N GLN A 91 42.59 -2.20 1.90
CA GLN A 91 43.46 -1.14 2.41
C GLN A 91 44.39 -0.68 1.29
N GLU A 92 44.30 0.59 0.93
CA GLU A 92 45.21 1.18 -0.08
C GLU A 92 46.65 1.17 0.44
N PRO A 93 47.59 0.48 -0.25
CA PRO A 93 48.97 0.35 0.23
C PRO A 93 49.73 1.68 0.37
N SER A 94 49.28 2.72 -0.34
CA SER A 94 49.94 4.03 -0.36
C SER A 94 49.49 4.98 0.73
N THR A 95 48.23 4.87 1.18
CA THR A 95 47.62 5.77 2.18
C THR A 95 47.27 5.08 3.49
N GLU A 96 47.28 3.75 3.52
CA GLU A 96 46.77 2.90 4.61
C GLU A 96 45.25 3.13 4.88
N GLU A 97 44.54 3.82 3.99
CA GLU A 97 43.09 4.04 4.10
C GLU A 97 42.31 2.84 3.59
N TRP A 98 41.17 2.55 4.26
CA TRP A 98 40.24 1.52 3.82
C TRP A 98 39.34 2.09 2.76
N THR A 99 39.37 1.50 1.56
CA THR A 99 38.53 1.90 0.44
C THR A 99 37.56 0.77 0.12
N MET A 100 36.27 1.08 -0.08
CA MET A 100 35.26 0.11 -0.49
C MET A 100 35.64 -0.43 -1.86
N TYR A 101 35.73 -1.75 -1.98
CA TYR A 101 36.07 -2.44 -3.22
C TYR A 101 34.81 -2.86 -3.98
N GLN A 102 33.90 -3.54 -3.29
CA GLN A 102 32.69 -4.09 -3.89
C GLN A 102 31.64 -4.40 -2.83
N THR A 103 30.37 -4.26 -3.21
CA THR A 103 29.24 -4.76 -2.43
C THR A 103 28.77 -6.09 -3.01
N LEU A 104 28.71 -7.14 -2.19
CA LEU A 104 28.16 -8.43 -2.55
C LEU A 104 26.69 -8.49 -2.15
N PHE A 105 25.82 -8.84 -3.09
CA PHE A 105 24.39 -8.95 -2.87
C PHE A 105 23.98 -10.42 -2.76
N LEU A 106 23.18 -10.74 -1.77
CA LEU A 106 22.53 -12.03 -1.67
C LEU A 106 21.27 -12.03 -2.57
N ASP A 107 21.13 -13.03 -3.43
CA ASP A 107 19.94 -13.21 -4.30
C ASP A 107 19.60 -12.00 -5.21
N SER A 108 20.58 -11.17 -5.61
CA SER A 108 20.37 -9.96 -6.43
C SER A 108 19.55 -8.87 -5.74
N GLU A 109 19.38 -8.93 -4.43
CA GLU A 109 18.73 -7.90 -3.63
C GLU A 109 19.77 -6.91 -3.10
N ASN A 110 19.64 -5.64 -3.49
CA ASN A 110 20.47 -4.57 -2.90
C ASN A 110 19.75 -4.03 -1.67
N ARG A 111 20.34 -4.23 -0.49
CA ARG A 111 19.79 -3.82 0.79
C ARG A 111 20.87 -3.31 1.74
N ILE A 112 20.68 -2.09 2.20
CA ILE A 112 21.47 -1.47 3.26
C ILE A 112 20.53 -1.18 4.42
N TRP A 113 20.81 -1.77 5.59
CA TRP A 113 19.99 -1.59 6.79
C TRP A 113 20.28 -0.25 7.46
N ALA A 114 19.26 0.43 7.93
CA ALA A 114 19.37 1.59 8.80
C ALA A 114 18.47 1.42 10.02
N ASN A 115 19.00 1.78 11.20
CA ASN A 115 18.17 1.88 12.40
C ASN A 115 17.18 3.03 12.26
N LEU A 116 16.05 2.98 12.95
CA LEU A 116 14.98 3.97 12.82
C LEU A 116 15.44 5.40 13.13
N ASP A 117 16.40 5.57 14.03
CA ASP A 117 16.97 6.86 14.39
C ASP A 117 17.87 7.47 13.28
N GLN A 118 18.35 6.66 12.34
CA GLN A 118 19.10 7.10 11.16
C GLN A 118 18.18 7.50 10.01
N ILE A 119 16.90 7.07 10.04
CA ILE A 119 15.91 7.39 9.01
C ILE A 119 15.21 8.70 9.35
N PRO A 120 15.16 9.69 8.43
CA PRO A 120 14.53 10.99 8.69
C PRO A 120 13.10 10.86 9.21
N LYS A 121 12.75 11.66 10.20
CA LYS A 121 11.40 11.67 10.76
C LYS A 121 10.34 11.96 9.69
N ASN A 122 10.64 12.85 8.75
CA ASN A 122 9.78 13.16 7.62
C ASN A 122 9.43 11.90 6.79
N LEU A 123 10.39 10.99 6.59
CA LEU A 123 10.20 9.75 5.85
C LEU A 123 9.32 8.76 6.63
N GLN A 124 9.56 8.61 7.93
CA GLN A 124 8.75 7.79 8.82
C GLN A 124 7.29 8.27 8.84
N GLU A 125 7.07 9.58 8.96
CA GLU A 125 5.76 10.20 8.99
C GLU A 125 5.05 10.12 7.63
N ALA A 126 5.79 10.26 6.52
CA ALA A 126 5.25 10.15 5.17
C ALA A 126 4.68 8.75 4.90
N VAL A 127 5.41 7.70 5.27
CA VAL A 127 4.92 6.33 5.08
C VAL A 127 3.71 6.05 5.97
N VAL A 128 3.73 6.46 7.23
CA VAL A 128 2.58 6.29 8.13
C VAL A 128 1.36 7.06 7.62
N ALA A 129 1.56 8.30 7.16
CA ALA A 129 0.46 9.14 6.69
C ALA A 129 -0.27 8.57 5.47
N ILE A 130 0.46 7.96 4.52
CA ILE A 130 -0.12 7.50 3.26
C ILE A 130 -0.55 6.02 3.30
N GLU A 131 0.24 5.15 3.95
CA GLU A 131 0.00 3.71 3.98
C GLU A 131 -0.92 3.30 5.14
N ASP A 132 -0.71 3.87 6.33
CA ASP A 132 -1.42 3.45 7.53
C ASP A 132 -1.53 4.58 8.58
N LYS A 133 -2.38 5.56 8.32
CA LYS A 133 -2.55 6.74 9.19
C LYS A 133 -2.96 6.45 10.64
N ARG A 134 -3.33 5.20 10.93
CA ARG A 134 -3.69 4.75 12.27
C ARG A 134 -2.70 3.74 12.84
N PHE A 135 -1.52 3.62 12.25
CA PHE A 135 -0.48 2.65 12.60
C PHE A 135 -0.26 2.53 14.11
N TYR A 136 -0.06 3.66 14.79
CA TYR A 136 0.16 3.69 16.25
C TYR A 136 -1.11 3.49 17.11
N LYS A 137 -2.29 3.24 16.47
CA LYS A 137 -3.59 3.13 17.18
C LYS A 137 -4.22 1.74 17.13
N HIS A 138 -3.73 0.87 16.27
CA HIS A 138 -4.22 -0.51 16.15
C HIS A 138 -3.12 -1.52 16.52
N HIS A 139 -3.49 -2.80 16.57
CA HIS A 139 -2.60 -3.91 16.88
C HIS A 139 -2.57 -4.89 15.70
N GLY A 140 -1.77 -4.61 14.68
CA GLY A 140 -1.54 -5.43 13.49
C GLY A 140 -2.58 -5.24 12.39
N VAL A 141 -3.84 -4.98 12.72
CA VAL A 141 -4.94 -4.82 11.75
C VAL A 141 -5.78 -3.61 12.12
N ASP A 142 -5.98 -2.70 11.19
CA ASP A 142 -6.97 -1.62 11.33
C ASP A 142 -8.36 -2.10 10.89
N TRP A 143 -9.12 -2.67 11.81
CA TRP A 143 -10.48 -3.16 11.54
C TRP A 143 -11.43 -2.07 11.07
N TYR A 144 -11.27 -0.84 11.55
CA TYR A 144 -12.08 0.29 11.13
C TYR A 144 -11.73 0.70 9.68
N GLY A 145 -10.43 0.83 9.36
CA GLY A 145 -9.96 1.12 8.02
C GLY A 145 -10.38 0.04 7.02
N THR A 146 -10.21 -1.23 7.39
CA THR A 146 -10.61 -2.39 6.57
C THR A 146 -12.11 -2.39 6.30
N ALA A 147 -12.96 -2.19 7.33
CA ALA A 147 -14.41 -2.12 7.15
C ALA A 147 -14.82 -0.95 6.25
N ARG A 148 -14.21 0.23 6.42
CA ARG A 148 -14.44 1.38 5.55
C ARG A 148 -14.04 1.10 4.10
N ALA A 149 -12.88 0.48 3.86
CA ALA A 149 -12.42 0.13 2.53
C ALA A 149 -13.36 -0.86 1.83
N ILE A 150 -13.85 -1.88 2.54
CA ILE A 150 -14.85 -2.85 2.03
C ILE A 150 -16.15 -2.12 1.66
N LEU A 151 -16.67 -1.26 2.54
CA LEU A 151 -17.90 -0.51 2.26
C LEU A 151 -17.71 0.44 1.07
N SER A 152 -16.59 1.16 0.99
CA SER A 152 -16.27 2.02 -0.16
C SER A 152 -16.27 1.24 -1.47
N THR A 153 -15.65 0.06 -1.49
CA THR A 153 -15.62 -0.82 -2.67
C THR A 153 -17.02 -1.30 -3.07
N LEU A 154 -17.85 -1.69 -2.10
CA LEU A 154 -19.22 -2.16 -2.35
C LEU A 154 -20.15 -1.06 -2.89
N PHE A 155 -19.95 0.18 -2.48
CA PHE A 155 -20.76 1.33 -2.90
C PHE A 155 -20.15 2.15 -4.05
N GLY A 156 -19.13 1.61 -4.74
CA GLY A 156 -18.54 2.24 -5.93
C GLY A 156 -17.64 3.44 -5.63
N GLY A 157 -17.15 3.56 -4.41
CA GLY A 157 -16.15 4.57 -4.03
C GLY A 157 -14.74 4.18 -4.45
N ASN A 158 -13.81 5.14 -4.39
CA ASN A 158 -12.39 4.88 -4.64
C ASN A 158 -11.86 3.85 -3.65
N VAL A 159 -11.20 2.82 -4.18
CA VAL A 159 -10.56 1.76 -3.37
C VAL A 159 -9.34 2.34 -2.67
N GLN A 160 -9.50 2.78 -1.44
CA GLN A 160 -8.36 3.06 -0.56
C GLN A 160 -7.83 1.73 -0.02
N GLY A 161 -6.49 1.57 0.02
CA GLY A 161 -5.84 0.40 0.60
C GLY A 161 -6.32 0.19 2.05
N GLY A 162 -6.68 -1.03 2.38
CA GLY A 162 -7.13 -1.41 3.72
C GLY A 162 -6.13 -2.27 4.48
N SER A 163 -4.93 -2.50 3.93
CA SER A 163 -3.85 -3.24 4.60
C SER A 163 -2.99 -2.30 5.43
N THR A 164 -2.58 -2.75 6.61
CA THR A 164 -1.70 -1.99 7.51
C THR A 164 -0.23 -2.15 7.10
N ILE A 165 0.66 -1.30 7.64
CA ILE A 165 2.12 -1.42 7.49
C ILE A 165 2.57 -2.81 7.97
N THR A 166 2.08 -3.28 9.12
CA THR A 166 2.41 -4.61 9.66
C THR A 166 1.99 -5.75 8.72
N GLN A 167 0.82 -5.65 8.08
CA GLN A 167 0.37 -6.61 7.08
C GLN A 167 1.22 -6.58 5.80
N GLN A 168 1.64 -5.39 5.38
CA GLN A 168 2.52 -5.23 4.23
C GLN A 168 3.92 -5.81 4.53
N LEU A 169 4.47 -5.55 5.72
CA LEU A 169 5.73 -6.14 6.16
C LEU A 169 5.66 -7.67 6.10
N VAL A 170 4.65 -8.27 6.73
CA VAL A 170 4.44 -9.72 6.70
C VAL A 170 4.39 -10.26 5.27
N LYS A 171 3.69 -9.59 4.37
CA LYS A 171 3.59 -9.97 2.95
C LYS A 171 4.97 -9.90 2.26
N ASN A 172 5.71 -8.82 2.45
CA ASN A 172 7.02 -8.61 1.81
C ASN A 172 8.00 -9.69 2.24
N VAL A 173 8.08 -9.93 3.53
CA VAL A 173 8.98 -10.88 4.17
C VAL A 173 8.68 -12.34 3.80
N THR A 174 7.40 -12.70 3.69
CA THR A 174 7.02 -14.09 3.37
C THR A 174 7.01 -14.39 1.87
N GLY A 175 7.12 -13.37 1.02
CA GLY A 175 7.09 -13.52 -0.44
C GLY A 175 5.78 -14.12 -0.99
N ASP A 176 4.75 -14.30 -0.14
CA ASP A 176 3.49 -14.91 -0.55
C ASP A 176 2.60 -13.91 -1.29
N ASN A 177 2.71 -13.92 -2.61
CA ASN A 177 1.97 -13.03 -3.52
C ASN A 177 0.67 -13.63 -4.08
N GLN A 178 0.23 -14.81 -3.59
CA GLN A 178 -1.00 -15.45 -4.08
C GLN A 178 -2.24 -14.61 -3.73
N ASN A 179 -3.14 -14.40 -4.68
CA ASN A 179 -4.41 -13.70 -4.45
C ASN A 179 -5.49 -14.66 -3.92
N THR A 180 -5.29 -15.20 -2.70
CA THR A 180 -6.23 -16.12 -2.05
C THR A 180 -6.73 -15.60 -0.72
N VAL A 181 -7.96 -15.94 -0.36
CA VAL A 181 -8.52 -15.62 0.97
C VAL A 181 -7.67 -16.27 2.07
N LYS A 182 -7.18 -17.49 1.85
CA LYS A 182 -6.30 -18.20 2.79
C LYS A 182 -5.06 -17.37 3.11
N ARG A 183 -4.35 -16.90 2.08
CA ARG A 183 -3.19 -16.03 2.24
C ARG A 183 -3.53 -14.79 3.08
N LYS A 184 -4.63 -14.06 2.74
CA LYS A 184 -4.99 -12.83 3.47
C LYS A 184 -5.33 -13.11 4.94
N VAL A 185 -5.94 -14.24 5.24
CA VAL A 185 -6.19 -14.64 6.63
C VAL A 185 -4.89 -14.97 7.36
N THR A 186 -3.95 -15.67 6.70
CA THR A 186 -2.63 -15.96 7.26
C THR A 186 -1.85 -14.68 7.53
N GLU A 187 -1.86 -13.73 6.58
CA GLU A 187 -1.25 -12.41 6.73
C GLU A 187 -1.82 -11.65 7.95
N ILE A 188 -3.14 -11.61 8.09
CA ILE A 188 -3.80 -11.00 9.26
C ILE A 188 -3.33 -11.65 10.57
N TYR A 189 -3.30 -12.98 10.61
CA TYR A 189 -2.89 -13.70 11.81
C TYR A 189 -1.42 -13.41 12.17
N ARG A 190 -0.53 -13.45 11.19
CA ARG A 190 0.89 -13.13 11.35
C ARG A 190 1.09 -11.68 11.81
N ALA A 191 0.35 -10.73 11.24
CA ALA A 191 0.42 -9.33 11.65
C ALA A 191 -0.03 -9.12 13.11
N LEU A 192 -1.09 -9.81 13.54
CA LEU A 192 -1.53 -9.79 14.95
C LEU A 192 -0.52 -10.44 15.90
N ASP A 193 0.19 -11.47 15.45
CA ASP A 193 1.20 -12.15 16.24
C ASP A 193 2.51 -11.33 16.31
N LEU A 194 2.90 -10.70 15.21
CA LEU A 194 4.06 -9.82 15.15
C LEU A 194 3.93 -8.66 16.17
N GLU A 195 2.80 -7.99 16.20
CA GLU A 195 2.52 -6.88 17.13
C GLU A 195 2.31 -7.27 18.60
N LYS A 196 2.35 -8.57 18.93
CA LYS A 196 2.45 -9.02 20.33
C LYS A 196 3.90 -9.12 20.79
N ARG A 197 4.84 -9.26 19.86
CA ARG A 197 6.25 -9.54 20.13
C ARG A 197 7.14 -8.33 19.95
N TYR A 198 6.79 -7.45 19.02
CA TYR A 198 7.60 -6.30 18.63
C TYR A 198 6.83 -5.00 18.82
N GLU A 199 7.54 -3.95 19.21
CA GLU A 199 7.01 -2.60 19.34
C GLU A 199 6.77 -1.97 17.96
N LYS A 200 5.96 -0.92 17.92
CA LYS A 200 5.60 -0.23 16.67
C LYS A 200 6.82 0.31 15.91
N ASP A 201 7.79 0.83 16.63
CA ASP A 201 8.98 1.42 16.04
C ASP A 201 9.89 0.34 15.43
N GLU A 202 10.01 -0.84 16.04
CA GLU A 202 10.72 -2.00 15.47
C GLU A 202 10.04 -2.50 14.20
N ILE A 203 8.70 -2.54 14.18
CA ILE A 203 7.93 -2.93 12.98
C ILE A 203 8.09 -1.88 11.86
N LEU A 204 8.09 -0.60 12.20
CA LEU A 204 8.29 0.47 11.23
C LEU A 204 9.69 0.45 10.65
N GLU A 205 10.71 0.23 11.49
CA GLU A 205 12.10 0.05 11.08
C GLU A 205 12.24 -1.09 10.08
N ALA A 206 11.73 -2.27 10.45
CA ALA A 206 11.76 -3.44 9.58
C ALA A 206 11.02 -3.18 8.26
N TYR A 207 9.87 -2.51 8.28
CA TYR A 207 9.12 -2.16 7.08
C TYR A 207 9.93 -1.25 6.15
N LEU A 208 10.55 -0.19 6.69
CA LEU A 208 11.34 0.77 5.91
C LEU A 208 12.60 0.14 5.30
N ASN A 209 13.12 -0.91 5.91
CA ASN A 209 14.26 -1.66 5.39
C ASN A 209 13.87 -2.79 4.42
N GLU A 210 12.60 -3.27 4.45
CA GLU A 210 12.14 -4.41 3.66
C GLU A 210 11.29 -4.02 2.44
N VAL A 211 10.77 -2.78 2.40
CA VAL A 211 9.88 -2.37 1.31
C VAL A 211 10.63 -2.26 -0.02
N TYR A 212 10.00 -2.79 -1.09
CA TYR A 212 10.56 -2.80 -2.43
C TYR A 212 10.26 -1.49 -3.18
N PHE A 213 11.31 -0.87 -3.72
CA PHE A 213 11.23 0.39 -4.47
C PHE A 213 11.40 0.23 -6.00
N GLY A 214 11.53 -0.98 -6.51
CA GLY A 214 11.90 -1.21 -7.91
C GLY A 214 13.42 -1.32 -8.10
N ARG A 215 13.88 -1.60 -9.34
CA ARG A 215 15.31 -1.65 -9.68
C ARG A 215 16.18 -2.53 -8.75
N SER A 216 15.60 -3.61 -8.25
CA SER A 216 16.22 -4.48 -7.22
C SER A 216 16.57 -3.77 -5.91
N CYS A 217 16.00 -2.57 -5.65
CA CYS A 217 16.22 -1.81 -4.43
C CYS A 217 15.23 -2.20 -3.35
N TYR A 218 15.74 -2.66 -2.23
CA TYR A 218 15.00 -2.94 -1.01
C TYR A 218 15.47 -1.99 0.10
N GLY A 219 14.51 -1.42 0.81
CA GLY A 219 14.76 -0.47 1.90
C GLY A 219 15.06 0.96 1.44
N VAL A 220 14.84 1.88 2.37
CA VAL A 220 14.89 3.33 2.12
C VAL A 220 16.28 3.86 1.86
N VAL A 221 17.33 3.25 2.44
CA VAL A 221 18.73 3.68 2.23
C VAL A 221 19.15 3.42 0.80
N THR A 222 18.98 2.18 0.34
CA THR A 222 19.30 1.81 -1.04
C THR A 222 18.48 2.62 -2.05
N ALA A 223 17.21 2.86 -1.73
CA ALA A 223 16.34 3.66 -2.59
C ALA A 223 16.78 5.14 -2.61
N SER A 224 17.20 5.72 -1.49
CA SER A 224 17.74 7.09 -1.44
C SER A 224 18.96 7.25 -2.34
N LEU A 225 19.93 6.34 -2.22
CA LEU A 225 21.12 6.33 -3.06
C LEU A 225 20.76 6.17 -4.55
N THR A 226 19.83 5.26 -4.86
CA THR A 226 19.46 4.96 -6.25
C THR A 226 18.71 6.10 -6.93
N TYR A 227 17.77 6.73 -6.23
CA TYR A 227 16.87 7.73 -6.82
C TYR A 227 17.36 9.16 -6.69
N PHE A 228 18.18 9.47 -5.67
CA PHE A 228 18.63 10.83 -5.37
C PHE A 228 20.15 10.98 -5.29
N ASP A 229 20.91 9.88 -5.28
CA ASP A 229 22.37 9.89 -5.05
C ASP A 229 22.70 10.60 -3.72
N LYS A 230 21.89 10.34 -2.66
CA LYS A 230 22.00 10.96 -1.34
C LYS A 230 21.92 9.94 -0.24
N ASP A 231 22.58 10.24 0.88
CA ASP A 231 22.32 9.56 2.14
C ASP A 231 20.87 9.77 2.56
N VAL A 232 20.25 8.73 3.13
CA VAL A 232 18.83 8.79 3.53
C VAL A 232 18.56 9.91 4.54
N SER A 233 19.52 10.22 5.41
CA SER A 233 19.42 11.29 6.41
C SER A 233 19.39 12.71 5.81
N GLU A 234 19.82 12.87 4.55
CA GLU A 234 19.87 14.15 3.85
C GLU A 234 18.62 14.44 3.02
N LEU A 235 17.67 13.50 2.97
CA LEU A 235 16.45 13.66 2.18
C LEU A 235 15.58 14.80 2.74
N THR A 236 15.16 15.69 1.84
CA THR A 236 14.16 16.72 2.15
C THR A 236 12.77 16.10 2.32
N LEU A 237 11.82 16.86 2.84
CA LEU A 237 10.42 16.42 2.94
C LEU A 237 9.82 16.09 1.56
N ALA A 238 10.14 16.87 0.54
CA ALA A 238 9.65 16.64 -0.82
C ALA A 238 10.25 15.38 -1.43
N GLU A 239 11.54 15.11 -1.19
CA GLU A 239 12.22 13.88 -1.62
C GLU A 239 11.68 12.66 -0.87
N CYS A 240 11.46 12.76 0.46
CA CYS A 240 10.80 11.71 1.25
C CYS A 240 9.43 11.34 0.68
N ALA A 241 8.60 12.35 0.36
CA ALA A 241 7.29 12.12 -0.21
C ALA A 241 7.34 11.50 -1.62
N SER A 242 8.32 11.90 -2.44
CA SER A 242 8.58 11.30 -3.76
C SER A 242 9.05 9.84 -3.64
N LEU A 243 9.96 9.56 -2.71
CA LEU A 243 10.47 8.21 -2.48
C LEU A 243 9.34 7.26 -2.07
N ILE A 244 8.54 7.63 -1.07
CA ILE A 244 7.42 6.80 -0.62
C ILE A 244 6.35 6.61 -1.70
N SER A 245 6.22 7.52 -2.64
CA SER A 245 5.32 7.36 -3.78
C SER A 245 5.60 6.11 -4.61
N ILE A 246 6.86 5.69 -4.70
CA ILE A 246 7.31 4.54 -5.50
C ILE A 246 6.78 3.22 -4.93
N THR A 247 6.65 3.08 -3.60
CA THR A 247 6.27 1.83 -2.93
C THR A 247 4.93 1.27 -3.38
N ASN A 248 4.01 2.14 -3.77
CA ASN A 248 2.66 1.75 -4.19
C ASN A 248 2.66 0.91 -5.48
N ASN A 249 3.44 1.34 -6.47
CA ASN A 249 3.64 0.62 -7.73
C ASN A 249 4.94 1.11 -8.39
N PRO A 250 6.08 0.45 -8.16
CA PRO A 250 7.36 0.87 -8.75
C PRO A 250 7.33 0.99 -10.28
N SER A 251 6.59 0.12 -10.95
CA SER A 251 6.48 0.18 -12.43
C SER A 251 5.79 1.44 -12.93
N LEU A 252 4.96 2.08 -12.11
CA LEU A 252 4.19 3.28 -12.45
C LEU A 252 4.83 4.57 -11.95
N TYR A 253 5.52 4.49 -10.79
CA TYR A 253 6.01 5.66 -10.06
C TYR A 253 7.54 5.78 -10.00
N ASP A 254 8.30 4.92 -10.70
CA ASP A 254 9.77 5.01 -10.81
C ASP A 254 10.16 6.26 -11.61
N PRO A 255 10.70 7.32 -10.99
CA PRO A 255 10.96 8.58 -11.68
C PRO A 255 12.12 8.53 -12.67
N LEU A 256 12.99 7.50 -12.57
CA LEU A 256 14.12 7.30 -13.48
C LEU A 256 13.76 6.49 -14.72
N ARG A 257 12.48 6.07 -14.85
CA ARG A 257 12.06 5.20 -15.95
C ARG A 257 11.73 5.99 -17.23
N ALA A 258 10.91 7.03 -17.10
CA ALA A 258 10.43 7.86 -18.20
C ALA A 258 9.70 9.11 -17.68
N ASP A 259 9.47 10.09 -18.54
CA ASP A 259 8.81 11.34 -18.17
C ASP A 259 7.41 11.12 -17.62
N TRP A 260 6.61 10.23 -18.22
CA TRP A 260 5.26 9.91 -17.72
C TRP A 260 5.27 9.29 -16.31
N SER A 261 6.28 8.50 -15.97
CA SER A 261 6.38 7.92 -14.62
C SER A 261 6.86 8.93 -13.60
N ARG A 262 7.65 9.91 -14.02
CA ARG A 262 8.06 11.06 -13.22
C ARG A 262 6.86 11.96 -12.91
N GLU A 263 6.00 12.22 -13.90
CA GLU A 263 4.75 12.94 -13.71
C GLU A 263 3.81 12.21 -12.74
N ASN A 264 3.62 10.90 -12.89
CA ASN A 264 2.86 10.08 -11.97
C ASN A 264 3.45 10.11 -10.54
N ASN A 265 4.77 10.07 -10.41
CA ASN A 265 5.45 10.19 -9.12
C ASN A 265 5.12 11.55 -8.49
N ARG A 266 5.19 12.64 -9.29
CA ARG A 266 4.83 13.98 -8.82
C ARG A 266 3.40 14.08 -8.32
N GLU A 267 2.44 13.55 -9.07
CA GLU A 267 1.04 13.54 -8.63
C GLU A 267 0.88 12.82 -7.29
N ARG A 268 1.53 11.66 -7.14
CA ARG A 268 1.46 10.89 -5.91
C ARG A 268 2.23 11.54 -4.76
N GLN A 269 3.37 12.18 -5.01
CA GLN A 269 4.11 12.99 -4.05
C GLN A 269 3.20 14.06 -3.43
N LEU A 270 2.40 14.76 -4.27
CA LEU A 270 1.45 15.75 -3.79
C LEU A 270 0.35 15.15 -2.92
N LEU A 271 -0.06 13.89 -3.18
CA LEU A 271 -1.00 13.18 -2.31
C LEU A 271 -0.37 12.83 -0.95
N VAL A 272 0.92 12.45 -0.93
CA VAL A 272 1.65 12.17 0.33
C VAL A 272 1.78 13.45 1.16
N LEU A 273 2.24 14.54 0.55
CA LEU A 273 2.35 15.86 1.21
C LEU A 273 0.99 16.35 1.72
N GLY A 274 -0.07 16.17 0.90
CA GLY A 274 -1.44 16.49 1.28
C GLY A 274 -1.91 15.68 2.49
N ALA A 275 -1.59 14.38 2.54
CA ALA A 275 -1.94 13.52 3.67
C ALA A 275 -1.24 13.94 4.97
N LEU A 276 0.03 14.35 4.91
CA LEU A 276 0.77 14.89 6.05
C LEU A 276 0.15 16.18 6.58
N TYR A 277 -0.23 17.08 5.68
CA TYR A 277 -0.90 18.34 6.03
C TYR A 277 -2.30 18.11 6.62
N GLU A 278 -3.13 17.31 5.99
CA GLU A 278 -4.49 16.99 6.46
C GLU A 278 -4.51 16.28 7.82
N GLN A 279 -3.45 15.54 8.14
CA GLN A 279 -3.30 14.87 9.43
C GLN A 279 -2.67 15.78 10.49
N GLY A 280 -2.25 17.00 10.12
CA GLY A 280 -1.64 17.97 11.02
C GLY A 280 -0.20 17.62 11.41
N THR A 281 0.46 16.73 10.68
CA THR A 281 1.86 16.36 10.87
C THR A 281 2.79 17.49 10.46
N ILE A 282 2.45 18.19 9.38
CA ILE A 282 3.14 19.41 8.91
C ILE A 282 2.16 20.58 8.86
N ASP A 283 2.66 21.79 9.03
CA ASP A 283 1.87 23.00 8.88
C ASP A 283 1.73 23.45 7.41
N GLN A 284 0.89 24.46 7.17
CA GLN A 284 0.64 24.97 5.82
C GLN A 284 1.91 25.53 5.18
N THR A 285 2.77 26.20 5.94
CA THR A 285 4.01 26.79 5.42
C THR A 285 4.96 25.72 4.92
N THR A 286 5.15 24.67 5.71
CA THR A 286 5.97 23.49 5.37
C THR A 286 5.40 22.74 4.17
N TYR A 287 4.06 22.57 4.11
CA TYR A 287 3.38 21.95 2.98
C TYR A 287 3.62 22.71 1.66
N GLU A 288 3.39 24.03 1.66
CA GLU A 288 3.58 24.85 0.46
C GLU A 288 5.06 24.92 0.04
N ALA A 289 5.99 24.96 1.00
CA ALA A 289 7.42 24.91 0.71
C ALA A 289 7.83 23.60 0.05
N ALA A 290 7.46 22.44 0.62
CA ALA A 290 7.76 21.14 0.06
C ALA A 290 7.09 20.91 -1.32
N LYS A 291 5.89 21.46 -1.50
CA LYS A 291 5.19 21.42 -2.78
C LYS A 291 5.86 22.28 -3.85
N ALA A 292 6.49 23.40 -3.47
CA ALA A 292 7.18 24.29 -4.40
C ALA A 292 8.63 23.82 -4.68
N GLU A 293 9.14 22.90 -3.90
CA GLU A 293 10.51 22.40 -4.01
C GLU A 293 10.75 21.68 -5.34
N GLU A 294 11.87 21.98 -5.99
CA GLU A 294 12.33 21.32 -7.21
C GLU A 294 13.18 20.11 -6.83
N VAL A 295 12.56 18.94 -6.75
CA VAL A 295 13.24 17.68 -6.47
C VAL A 295 14.07 17.27 -7.68
N VAL A 296 15.35 16.95 -7.48
CA VAL A 296 16.28 16.50 -8.52
C VAL A 296 16.60 15.04 -8.30
N PHE A 297 16.48 14.23 -9.37
CA PHE A 297 16.79 12.80 -9.32
C PHE A 297 18.23 12.51 -9.75
N ALA A 298 18.72 11.32 -9.46
CA ALA A 298 20.09 10.88 -9.77
C ALA A 298 20.47 10.93 -11.25
N ASP A 299 19.49 10.90 -12.15
CA ASP A 299 19.70 11.07 -13.59
C ASP A 299 19.86 12.53 -14.03
N GLY A 300 19.77 13.48 -13.10
CA GLY A 300 19.86 14.91 -13.35
C GLY A 300 18.58 15.58 -13.81
N TYR A 301 17.45 14.86 -13.86
CA TYR A 301 16.16 15.44 -14.15
C TYR A 301 15.42 15.87 -12.87
N THR A 302 14.71 16.97 -12.95
CA THR A 302 13.82 17.41 -11.89
C THR A 302 12.51 16.63 -11.95
N ILE A 303 11.76 16.69 -10.85
CA ILE A 303 10.42 16.09 -10.79
C ILE A 303 9.43 16.74 -11.78
N GLN A 304 9.74 17.95 -12.27
CA GLN A 304 9.00 18.65 -13.32
C GLN A 304 9.49 18.28 -14.74
N GLY A 305 10.53 17.44 -14.87
CA GLY A 305 11.07 16.98 -16.14
C GLY A 305 12.17 17.88 -16.74
N ASN A 306 12.65 18.90 -16.03
CA ASN A 306 13.75 19.74 -16.48
C ASN A 306 15.09 19.06 -16.17
N TYR A 307 16.02 19.07 -17.15
CA TYR A 307 17.37 18.58 -16.92
C TYR A 307 18.25 19.69 -16.32
N VAL A 308 18.84 19.40 -15.17
CA VAL A 308 19.74 20.31 -14.42
C VAL A 308 21.13 19.69 -14.17
N GLY A 309 21.37 18.49 -14.66
CA GLY A 309 22.65 17.79 -14.54
C GLY A 309 23.76 18.49 -15.35
N SER A 310 25.01 18.23 -14.96
CA SER A 310 26.20 18.78 -15.66
C SER A 310 26.56 18.08 -16.96
N ASP A 311 25.97 16.92 -17.24
CA ASP A 311 26.26 16.11 -18.43
C ASP A 311 25.26 16.39 -19.55
N GLU A 312 25.65 17.28 -20.48
CA GLU A 312 24.82 17.65 -21.63
C GLU A 312 24.51 16.48 -22.58
N SER A 313 25.25 15.36 -22.52
CA SER A 313 25.01 14.19 -23.37
C SER A 313 23.70 13.48 -23.01
N LYS A 314 23.23 13.61 -21.78
CA LYS A 314 21.97 13.03 -21.28
C LYS A 314 20.73 13.88 -21.60
N LYS A 315 20.92 15.16 -21.96
CA LYS A 315 19.83 16.12 -22.22
C LYS A 315 19.00 15.79 -23.47
N ASN A 316 19.54 15.01 -24.42
CA ASN A 316 18.94 14.78 -25.74
C ASN A 316 18.24 13.42 -25.91
N THR A 317 18.09 12.61 -24.83
CA THR A 317 17.50 11.25 -24.96
C THR A 317 15.98 11.21 -24.85
N THR A 318 15.32 12.31 -24.52
CA THR A 318 13.87 12.37 -24.25
C THR A 318 13.04 13.09 -25.32
N GLY A 319 13.65 13.51 -26.45
CA GLY A 319 13.01 14.39 -27.45
C GLY A 319 12.35 13.75 -28.68
N ASP A 320 12.56 12.47 -28.98
CA ASP A 320 12.06 11.89 -30.25
C ASP A 320 11.52 10.46 -30.07
N ASN A 321 10.28 10.32 -29.65
CA ASN A 321 9.42 9.18 -30.01
C ASN A 321 7.92 9.47 -29.75
N ALA A 322 7.43 10.55 -30.36
CA ALA A 322 6.01 10.72 -30.67
C ALA A 322 5.86 10.64 -32.20
N GLY A 323 5.92 9.43 -32.75
CA GLY A 323 5.72 9.12 -34.16
C GLY A 323 4.67 8.03 -34.26
N ASP A 324 3.45 8.46 -34.45
CA ASP A 324 2.30 7.74 -34.99
C ASP A 324 2.72 6.78 -36.14
N THR A 325 2.40 5.48 -36.04
CA THR A 325 2.17 4.62 -37.22
C THR A 325 1.11 3.57 -36.91
N THR A 326 -0.10 3.89 -37.34
CA THR A 326 -1.10 2.90 -37.77
C THR A 326 -0.60 2.16 -39.01
N GLY A 327 -0.67 0.81 -39.05
CA GLY A 327 -0.46 0.03 -40.27
C GLY A 327 -0.32 -1.46 -40.00
N ASP A 328 -1.41 -2.17 -40.22
CA ASP A 328 -1.49 -3.62 -40.44
C ASP A 328 -0.38 -4.18 -41.35
N THR A 329 0.19 -5.33 -41.01
CA THR A 329 0.13 -6.56 -41.85
C THR A 329 0.98 -7.70 -41.28
N ALA A 330 0.51 -8.90 -41.55
CA ALA A 330 0.94 -10.21 -41.11
C ALA A 330 2.34 -10.67 -41.54
N GLY A 331 2.93 -11.56 -40.76
CA GLY A 331 3.63 -12.78 -41.22
C GLY A 331 5.15 -12.72 -41.26
N GLY A 332 5.81 -13.63 -40.55
CA GLY A 332 7.18 -14.06 -40.86
C GLY A 332 8.05 -14.33 -39.62
N ASP A 333 8.16 -15.63 -39.29
CA ASP A 333 9.19 -16.18 -38.40
C ASP A 333 10.59 -15.76 -38.85
N THR A 334 11.36 -15.18 -37.95
CA THR A 334 12.83 -15.37 -37.91
C THR A 334 13.32 -15.07 -36.49
N GLN A 335 13.84 -16.09 -35.84
CA GLN A 335 14.71 -15.99 -34.69
C GLN A 335 15.93 -15.16 -35.04
N GLU A 336 16.14 -14.03 -34.40
CA GLU A 336 17.44 -13.39 -34.26
C GLU A 336 17.67 -13.05 -32.80
N ASP A 337 18.79 -13.59 -32.32
CA ASP A 337 19.31 -13.46 -30.95
C ASP A 337 19.48 -11.97 -30.61
N ALA A 338 18.61 -11.47 -29.71
CA ALA A 338 18.89 -10.24 -29.00
C ALA A 338 19.96 -10.54 -27.95
N GLN A 339 21.20 -10.24 -28.25
CA GLN A 339 22.26 -10.09 -27.26
C GLN A 339 21.88 -8.96 -26.33
N GLU A 340 21.33 -9.36 -25.18
CA GLU A 340 21.24 -8.56 -23.99
C GLU A 340 22.67 -8.20 -23.55
N SER A 341 23.09 -6.97 -23.79
CA SER A 341 24.32 -6.44 -23.22
C SER A 341 24.12 -6.24 -21.72
N THR A 342 24.15 -7.33 -20.98
CA THR A 342 24.46 -7.29 -19.55
C THR A 342 25.90 -6.77 -19.45
N ALA A 343 26.05 -5.53 -19.03
CA ALA A 343 27.27 -5.09 -18.38
C ALA A 343 27.38 -5.86 -17.07
N THR A 344 27.72 -7.14 -17.15
CA THR A 344 28.30 -7.89 -16.06
C THR A 344 29.61 -7.21 -15.77
N ALA A 345 29.65 -6.40 -14.70
CA ALA A 345 30.93 -6.08 -14.08
C ALA A 345 31.62 -7.43 -13.87
N SER A 346 32.72 -7.67 -14.59
CA SER A 346 33.46 -8.91 -14.43
C SER A 346 33.94 -8.96 -13.00
N GLN A 347 33.37 -9.88 -12.21
CA GLN A 347 33.87 -10.14 -10.87
C GLN A 347 35.36 -10.45 -10.98
N SER A 348 36.15 -9.88 -10.11
CA SER A 348 37.59 -10.14 -10.13
C SER A 348 37.82 -11.58 -9.61
N TYR A 349 38.85 -12.22 -10.09
CA TYR A 349 39.27 -13.56 -9.62
C TYR A 349 39.34 -13.65 -8.08
N PHE A 350 39.70 -12.54 -7.43
CA PHE A 350 39.76 -12.46 -5.95
C PHE A 350 38.35 -12.54 -5.34
N THR A 351 37.37 -11.89 -5.95
CA THR A 351 36.00 -11.91 -5.47
C THR A 351 35.37 -13.30 -5.61
N ASP A 352 35.63 -13.97 -6.74
CA ASP A 352 35.16 -15.34 -6.97
C ASP A 352 35.78 -16.33 -5.98
N ALA A 353 37.08 -16.18 -5.67
CA ALA A 353 37.77 -16.99 -4.68
C ALA A 353 37.23 -16.79 -3.24
N VAL A 354 36.84 -15.56 -2.89
CA VAL A 354 36.24 -15.28 -1.56
C VAL A 354 34.82 -15.87 -1.49
N ILE A 355 34.05 -15.83 -2.59
CA ILE A 355 32.71 -16.43 -2.61
C ILE A 355 32.80 -17.96 -2.45
N ASP A 356 33.75 -18.60 -3.12
CA ASP A 356 33.95 -20.06 -3.04
C ASP A 356 34.40 -20.53 -1.64
N ASP A 357 35.14 -19.66 -0.88
CA ASP A 357 35.59 -19.99 0.47
C ASP A 357 34.48 -19.76 1.53
N VAL A 358 33.47 -18.99 1.26
CA VAL A 358 32.37 -18.64 2.21
C VAL A 358 31.09 -19.44 1.95
N ALA A 359 30.92 -20.01 0.76
CA ALA A 359 29.79 -20.86 0.39
C ALA A 359 29.99 -22.31 0.81
#